data_2d208de761391ff9f322f3da57bdb01e
#
_entry.id   2d208de761391ff9f322f3da57bdb01e
#
_cell.length_a   1.000
_cell.length_b   1.000
_cell.length_c   1.000
_cell.angle_alpha   90.00
_cell.angle_beta   90.00
_cell.angle_gamma   90.00
#
_symmetry.space_group_name_H-M   'P 1'
#
loop_
_entity.id
_entity.type
_entity.pdbx_description
1 polymer ?
#
loop_
_entity_poly.entity_id
_entity_poly.type
_entity_poly.pdbx_seq_one_letter_code
_entity_poly.pdbx_strand_id
1 'polypeptide(L)'
;ILTLTASLFAVLAPAQNLISSGSPLYKLPYKNTYVMQTLVAENTFRTAKVEKPKPGTFEQARKVLPSPYWEGHQKEIEMYWKAWQIGLKNVCQPLDDSGFVTSYISPAYNGNIFMWDDAFITMFCRYGDRFFPFQKTLDNFYAKQHPDGFICREIRADGSDCFGRYDPTSTGPNLLPWSEWLYYTQFGDDNRLNKVFPVLAAYYKWLKLNRT
;
A
#
# COMPACT_ATOMS: atom_id res chain seq x y z
N ILE A 1 -5.45 34.52 22.99
CA ILE A 1 -3.98 34.39 22.76
C ILE A 1 -3.38 33.36 23.72
N LEU A 2 -3.76 33.40 25.02
CA LEU A 2 -3.24 32.45 26.03
C LEU A 2 -3.69 30.99 25.79
N THR A 3 -4.87 30.75 25.23
CA THR A 3 -5.40 29.41 24.91
C THR A 3 -4.71 28.76 23.71
N LEU A 4 -4.26 29.55 22.74
CA LEU A 4 -3.53 29.03 21.57
C LEU A 4 -2.10 28.60 21.92
N THR A 5 -1.43 29.35 22.81
CA THR A 5 -0.09 29.00 23.28
C THR A 5 -0.07 27.76 24.17
N ALA A 6 -1.08 27.58 25.03
CA ALA A 6 -1.20 26.38 25.86
C ALA A 6 -1.42 25.12 25.05
N SER A 7 -2.21 25.21 23.98
CA SER A 7 -2.42 24.07 23.05
C SER A 7 -1.16 23.72 22.24
N LEU A 8 -0.36 24.71 21.85
CA LEU A 8 0.92 24.49 21.16
C LEU A 8 1.95 23.84 22.08
N PHE A 9 2.01 24.25 23.35
CA PHE A 9 2.90 23.65 24.33
C PHE A 9 2.53 22.22 24.67
N ALA A 10 1.25 21.89 24.73
CA ALA A 10 0.80 20.52 25.00
C ALA A 10 1.13 19.54 23.84
N VAL A 11 1.21 20.03 22.60
CA VAL A 11 1.60 19.22 21.43
C VAL A 11 3.12 19.05 21.32
N LEU A 12 3.90 20.04 21.76
CA LEU A 12 5.36 20.00 21.70
C LEU A 12 6.00 19.30 22.92
N ALA A 13 5.35 19.35 24.09
CA ALA A 13 5.88 18.75 25.30
C ALA A 13 6.18 17.24 25.19
N PRO A 14 5.34 16.40 24.55
CA PRO A 14 5.68 15.00 24.33
C PRO A 14 6.92 14.82 23.47
N ALA A 15 7.07 15.59 22.41
CA ALA A 15 8.23 15.49 21.52
C ALA A 15 9.54 15.92 22.22
N GLN A 16 9.50 16.96 23.05
CA GLN A 16 10.66 17.39 23.83
C GLN A 16 11.07 16.34 24.87
N ASN A 17 10.10 15.71 25.54
CA ASN A 17 10.38 14.63 26.49
C ASN A 17 10.97 13.38 25.80
N LEU A 18 10.57 13.11 24.55
CA LEU A 18 11.10 12.02 23.75
C LEU A 18 12.60 12.22 23.41
N ILE A 19 12.97 13.45 23.07
CA ILE A 19 14.35 13.81 22.70
C ILE A 19 15.27 13.81 23.94
N SER A 20 14.76 14.23 25.10
CA SER A 20 15.54 14.36 26.33
C SER A 20 15.76 13.03 27.06
N SER A 21 14.97 11.98 26.78
CA SER A 21 15.02 10.74 27.53
C SER A 21 16.25 9.86 27.26
N GLY A 22 16.96 10.11 26.15
CA GLY A 22 18.09 9.25 25.71
C GLY A 22 17.73 7.80 25.45
N SER A 23 16.43 7.45 25.50
CA SER A 23 15.95 6.10 25.30
C SER A 23 15.89 5.76 23.81
N PRO A 24 16.16 4.52 23.39
CA PRO A 24 15.94 4.11 22.01
C PRO A 24 14.49 4.36 21.59
N LEU A 25 14.27 4.86 20.36
CA LEU A 25 12.95 5.22 19.84
C LEU A 25 11.89 4.14 20.02
N TYR A 26 12.28 2.87 19.90
CA TYR A 26 11.35 1.73 20.06
C TYR A 26 10.86 1.53 21.50
N LYS A 27 11.49 2.17 22.49
CA LYS A 27 11.05 2.14 23.91
C LYS A 27 10.16 3.31 24.30
N LEU A 28 9.93 4.25 23.39
CA LEU A 28 9.11 5.43 23.66
C LEU A 28 7.64 5.02 23.79
N PRO A 29 6.86 5.74 24.62
CA PRO A 29 5.43 5.49 24.75
C PRO A 29 4.68 6.06 23.53
N TYR A 30 4.76 5.40 22.42
CA TYR A 30 4.28 5.83 21.11
C TYR A 30 2.85 6.37 21.10
N LYS A 31 1.98 5.84 21.94
CA LYS A 31 0.62 6.37 22.08
C LYS A 31 0.57 7.85 22.52
N ASN A 32 1.63 8.33 23.17
CA ASN A 32 1.72 9.73 23.59
C ASN A 32 2.19 10.64 22.45
N THR A 33 2.71 10.06 21.37
CA THR A 33 3.13 10.79 20.16
C THR A 33 2.10 10.70 19.04
N TYR A 34 1.03 9.92 19.25
CA TYR A 34 -0.01 9.73 18.26
C TYR A 34 -0.97 10.91 18.22
N VAL A 35 -1.14 11.47 17.02
CA VAL A 35 -2.09 12.54 16.73
C VAL A 35 -3.22 12.01 15.86
N MET A 36 -4.46 12.13 16.37
CA MET A 36 -5.64 11.74 15.62
C MET A 36 -5.95 12.79 14.55
N GLN A 37 -6.17 12.38 13.32
CA GLN A 37 -6.74 13.25 12.30
C GLN A 37 -8.23 13.46 12.57
N THR A 38 -8.69 14.70 12.55
CA THR A 38 -10.11 15.05 12.72
C THR A 38 -10.90 14.99 11.41
N LEU A 39 -10.17 15.08 10.28
CA LEU A 39 -10.75 15.04 8.94
C LEU A 39 -10.12 13.88 8.19
N VAL A 40 -10.86 12.82 8.06
CA VAL A 40 -10.53 11.70 7.17
C VAL A 40 -11.27 11.91 5.88
N ALA A 41 -10.54 11.86 4.76
CA ALA A 41 -11.14 11.93 3.45
C ALA A 41 -12.06 10.73 3.24
N GLU A 42 -13.10 10.92 2.42
CA GLU A 42 -13.95 9.82 1.98
C GLU A 42 -13.12 8.72 1.34
N ASN A 43 -13.34 7.49 1.80
CA ASN A 43 -12.65 6.31 1.31
C ASN A 43 -13.65 5.27 0.83
N THR A 44 -13.92 5.28 -0.47
CA THR A 44 -14.91 4.37 -1.11
C THR A 44 -14.43 2.92 -1.19
N PHE A 45 -13.14 2.64 -1.00
CA PHE A 45 -12.62 1.27 -1.00
C PHE A 45 -13.10 0.48 0.23
N ARG A 46 -13.37 1.13 1.35
CA ARG A 46 -13.83 0.47 2.59
C ARG A 46 -15.21 -0.19 2.45
N THR A 47 -16.01 0.27 1.52
CA THR A 47 -17.36 -0.26 1.24
C THR A 47 -17.46 -0.89 -0.14
N ALA A 48 -16.33 -1.10 -0.82
CA ALA A 48 -16.31 -1.70 -2.14
C ALA A 48 -16.79 -3.15 -2.09
N LYS A 49 -17.50 -3.56 -3.13
CA LYS A 49 -17.89 -4.97 -3.30
C LYS A 49 -16.64 -5.81 -3.54
N VAL A 50 -16.54 -6.93 -2.83
CA VAL A 50 -15.42 -7.87 -2.99
C VAL A 50 -15.48 -8.51 -4.37
N GLU A 51 -14.37 -8.40 -5.12
CA GLU A 51 -14.16 -9.06 -6.40
C GLU A 51 -13.06 -10.12 -6.24
N LYS A 52 -13.26 -11.31 -6.79
CA LYS A 52 -12.26 -12.39 -6.72
C LYS A 52 -11.83 -12.83 -8.13
N PRO A 53 -11.26 -11.93 -8.96
CA PRO A 53 -10.77 -12.33 -10.28
C PRO A 53 -9.67 -13.37 -10.12
N LYS A 54 -9.68 -14.36 -11.02
CA LYS A 54 -8.61 -15.36 -11.11
C LYS A 54 -7.76 -15.07 -12.34
N PRO A 55 -6.43 -15.11 -12.25
CA PRO A 55 -5.60 -14.99 -13.42
C PRO A 55 -5.84 -16.21 -14.33
N GLY A 56 -5.76 -16.00 -15.63
CA GLY A 56 -5.68 -17.09 -16.57
C GLY A 56 -4.32 -17.81 -16.54
N THR A 57 -4.08 -18.71 -17.49
CA THR A 57 -2.81 -19.40 -17.58
C THR A 57 -1.70 -18.48 -18.10
N PHE A 58 -0.44 -18.88 -17.84
CA PHE A 58 0.71 -18.15 -18.38
C PHE A 58 0.70 -18.11 -19.92
N GLU A 59 0.25 -19.17 -20.57
CA GLU A 59 0.15 -19.27 -22.03
C GLU A 59 -0.87 -18.27 -22.59
N GLN A 60 -1.95 -18.02 -21.86
CA GLN A 60 -2.93 -16.99 -22.20
C GLN A 60 -2.36 -15.59 -21.98
N ALA A 61 -1.71 -15.37 -20.82
CA ALA A 61 -1.08 -14.10 -20.50
C ALA A 61 -0.02 -13.71 -21.54
N ARG A 62 0.83 -14.66 -21.94
CA ARG A 62 1.91 -14.44 -22.92
C ARG A 62 1.43 -13.87 -24.25
N LYS A 63 0.18 -14.13 -24.62
CA LYS A 63 -0.40 -13.61 -25.88
C LYS A 63 -0.75 -12.12 -25.84
N VAL A 64 -0.90 -11.57 -24.65
CA VAL A 64 -1.34 -10.18 -24.44
C VAL A 64 -0.31 -9.31 -23.71
N LEU A 65 0.68 -9.95 -23.09
CA LEU A 65 1.79 -9.26 -22.45
C LEU A 65 2.75 -8.69 -23.50
N PRO A 66 3.43 -7.57 -23.19
CA PRO A 66 4.48 -7.05 -24.06
C PRO A 66 5.55 -8.12 -24.33
N SER A 67 5.86 -8.36 -25.59
CA SER A 67 6.89 -9.31 -25.99
C SER A 67 8.24 -8.60 -26.15
N PRO A 68 9.25 -8.93 -25.34
CA PRO A 68 10.55 -8.33 -25.47
C PRO A 68 11.25 -8.81 -26.75
N TYR A 69 11.94 -7.90 -27.41
CA TYR A 69 12.86 -8.20 -28.49
C TYR A 69 14.23 -7.61 -28.13
N TRP A 70 15.24 -8.49 -28.04
CA TRP A 70 16.60 -8.07 -27.75
C TRP A 70 17.58 -9.09 -28.36
N GLU A 71 18.12 -8.74 -29.51
CA GLU A 71 19.01 -9.62 -30.26
C GLU A 71 20.25 -10.00 -29.44
N GLY A 72 20.61 -11.29 -29.44
CA GLY A 72 21.74 -11.82 -28.67
C GLY A 72 21.49 -12.00 -27.17
N HIS A 73 20.31 -11.61 -26.64
CA HIS A 73 19.98 -11.62 -25.21
C HIS A 73 18.84 -12.59 -24.87
N GLN A 74 18.91 -13.79 -25.41
CA GLN A 74 17.84 -14.79 -25.22
C GLN A 74 17.62 -15.18 -23.75
N LYS A 75 18.69 -15.21 -22.94
CA LYS A 75 18.59 -15.53 -21.51
C LYS A 75 17.83 -14.47 -20.72
N GLU A 76 18.03 -13.19 -21.04
CA GLU A 76 17.32 -12.07 -20.44
C GLU A 76 15.82 -12.09 -20.81
N ILE A 77 15.52 -12.45 -22.06
CA ILE A 77 14.13 -12.65 -22.52
C ILE A 77 13.48 -13.83 -21.77
N GLU A 78 14.20 -14.92 -21.57
CA GLU A 78 13.70 -16.06 -20.78
C GLU A 78 13.47 -15.68 -19.33
N MET A 79 14.35 -14.89 -18.73
CA MET A 79 14.20 -14.35 -17.37
C MET A 79 12.96 -13.45 -17.27
N TYR A 80 12.72 -12.58 -18.26
CA TYR A 80 11.51 -11.75 -18.31
C TYR A 80 10.24 -12.61 -18.29
N TRP A 81 10.16 -13.64 -19.13
CA TRP A 81 9.01 -14.55 -19.15
C TRP A 81 8.87 -15.34 -17.85
N LYS A 82 10.01 -15.73 -17.26
CA LYS A 82 10.02 -16.41 -15.97
C LYS A 82 9.47 -15.54 -14.84
N ALA A 83 9.79 -14.24 -14.84
CA ALA A 83 9.25 -13.29 -13.88
C ALA A 83 7.70 -13.22 -13.97
N TRP A 84 7.14 -13.14 -15.18
CA TRP A 84 5.69 -13.19 -15.38
C TRP A 84 5.07 -14.50 -14.91
N GLN A 85 5.72 -15.62 -15.21
CA GLN A 85 5.25 -16.95 -14.77
C GLN A 85 5.21 -17.05 -13.23
N ILE A 86 6.21 -16.51 -12.56
CA ILE A 86 6.26 -16.44 -11.09
C ILE A 86 5.15 -15.49 -10.59
N GLY A 87 5.05 -14.30 -11.15
CA GLY A 87 4.04 -13.32 -10.75
C GLY A 87 2.63 -13.87 -10.80
N LEU A 88 2.26 -14.54 -11.88
CA LEU A 88 0.93 -15.15 -12.02
C LEU A 88 0.64 -16.26 -10.99
N LYS A 89 1.67 -16.99 -10.56
CA LYS A 89 1.54 -18.01 -9.50
C LYS A 89 1.34 -17.38 -8.11
N ASN A 90 1.76 -16.13 -7.93
CA ASN A 90 1.71 -15.43 -6.66
C ASN A 90 0.42 -14.63 -6.49
N VAL A 91 -0.56 -14.79 -7.37
CA VAL A 91 -1.89 -14.19 -7.20
C VAL A 91 -2.66 -14.97 -6.14
N CYS A 92 -3.04 -14.24 -5.09
CA CYS A 92 -3.82 -14.72 -3.97
C CYS A 92 -5.28 -14.29 -4.08
N GLN A 93 -6.19 -15.11 -3.52
CA GLN A 93 -7.59 -14.76 -3.32
C GLN A 93 -7.78 -14.19 -1.92
N PRO A 94 -8.61 -13.15 -1.73
CA PRO A 94 -8.93 -12.66 -0.40
C PRO A 94 -9.66 -13.74 0.41
N LEU A 95 -9.26 -13.91 1.66
CA LEU A 95 -10.02 -14.72 2.62
C LEU A 95 -11.35 -14.04 2.93
N ASP A 96 -12.36 -14.84 3.22
CA ASP A 96 -13.61 -14.31 3.73
C ASP A 96 -13.35 -13.58 5.05
N ASP A 97 -14.04 -12.48 5.28
CA ASP A 97 -13.90 -11.63 6.47
C ASP A 97 -12.54 -10.91 6.63
N SER A 98 -11.60 -11.05 5.69
CA SER A 98 -10.33 -10.30 5.73
C SER A 98 -10.51 -8.78 5.58
N GLY A 99 -11.62 -8.37 4.96
CA GLY A 99 -11.84 -6.99 4.56
C GLY A 99 -11.02 -6.57 3.34
N PHE A 100 -10.33 -7.52 2.68
CA PHE A 100 -9.75 -7.29 1.36
C PHE A 100 -10.86 -7.26 0.31
N VAL A 101 -10.71 -6.37 -0.65
CA VAL A 101 -11.77 -6.10 -1.65
C VAL A 101 -11.50 -6.75 -2.99
N THR A 102 -10.30 -7.27 -3.22
CA THR A 102 -9.98 -7.93 -4.50
C THR A 102 -8.83 -8.93 -4.36
N SER A 103 -8.72 -9.81 -5.37
CA SER A 103 -7.53 -10.65 -5.54
C SER A 103 -6.28 -9.79 -5.71
N TYR A 104 -5.17 -10.27 -5.23
CA TYR A 104 -3.93 -9.50 -5.15
C TYR A 104 -2.72 -10.35 -5.50
N ILE A 105 -1.66 -9.70 -5.98
CA ILE A 105 -0.37 -10.34 -6.15
C ILE A 105 0.46 -10.12 -4.87
N SER A 106 1.06 -11.17 -4.36
CA SER A 106 1.90 -11.17 -3.17
C SER A 106 3.34 -11.51 -3.55
N PRO A 107 4.34 -11.10 -2.77
CA PRO A 107 5.73 -11.53 -2.97
C PRO A 107 5.98 -13.03 -2.69
N ALA A 108 4.94 -13.84 -2.58
CA ALA A 108 4.97 -15.30 -2.38
C ALA A 108 5.59 -15.78 -1.07
N TYR A 109 5.57 -14.96 -0.05
CA TYR A 109 6.18 -15.30 1.21
C TYR A 109 5.19 -16.00 2.17
N ASN A 110 4.07 -15.36 2.47
CA ASN A 110 3.10 -15.89 3.45
C ASN A 110 1.64 -15.48 3.18
N GLY A 111 1.34 -14.89 2.03
CA GLY A 111 0.00 -14.40 1.69
C GLY A 111 -0.38 -13.04 2.31
N ASN A 112 0.49 -12.43 3.11
CA ASN A 112 0.33 -11.04 3.54
C ASN A 112 0.51 -10.08 2.35
N ILE A 113 -0.01 -8.87 2.48
CA ILE A 113 0.32 -7.77 1.58
C ILE A 113 1.37 -6.88 2.23
N PHE A 114 2.36 -6.47 1.45
CA PHE A 114 3.50 -5.67 1.87
C PHE A 114 3.56 -4.39 1.05
N MET A 115 3.35 -3.25 1.69
CA MET A 115 3.19 -1.96 0.98
C MET A 115 4.33 -1.65 0.01
N TRP A 116 5.55 -1.88 0.42
CA TRP A 116 6.73 -1.65 -0.40
C TRP A 116 6.80 -2.63 -1.58
N ASP A 117 6.74 -3.93 -1.27
CA ASP A 117 6.90 -4.99 -2.26
C ASP A 117 5.78 -4.93 -3.29
N ASP A 118 4.53 -4.80 -2.84
CA ASP A 118 3.37 -4.75 -3.72
C ASP A 118 3.35 -3.50 -4.58
N ALA A 119 3.83 -2.35 -4.06
CA ALA A 119 4.00 -1.15 -4.87
C ALA A 119 5.00 -1.38 -6.01
N PHE A 120 6.16 -2.00 -5.76
CA PHE A 120 7.11 -2.34 -6.81
C PHE A 120 6.58 -3.40 -7.77
N ILE A 121 5.91 -4.43 -7.25
CA ILE A 121 5.29 -5.46 -8.08
C ILE A 121 4.26 -4.84 -9.03
N THR A 122 3.40 -3.96 -8.54
CA THR A 122 2.40 -3.30 -9.40
C THR A 122 3.02 -2.36 -10.42
N MET A 123 4.16 -1.71 -10.13
CA MET A 123 4.91 -0.93 -11.12
C MET A 123 5.39 -1.76 -12.31
N PHE A 124 5.74 -3.02 -12.08
CA PHE A 124 6.05 -3.96 -13.16
C PHE A 124 4.77 -4.53 -13.76
N CYS A 125 3.87 -5.06 -12.94
CA CYS A 125 2.72 -5.82 -13.38
C CYS A 125 1.65 -4.98 -14.10
N ARG A 126 1.67 -3.63 -13.98
CA ARG A 126 0.74 -2.76 -14.73
C ARG A 126 0.77 -3.00 -16.25
N TYR A 127 1.88 -3.46 -16.79
CA TYR A 127 1.98 -3.82 -18.20
C TYR A 127 1.11 -5.03 -18.59
N GLY A 128 0.69 -5.81 -17.60
CA GLY A 128 -0.23 -6.94 -17.75
C GLY A 128 -1.65 -6.66 -17.25
N ASP A 129 -1.99 -5.41 -16.91
CA ASP A 129 -3.26 -5.05 -16.27
C ASP A 129 -4.49 -5.37 -17.13
N ARG A 130 -4.31 -5.41 -18.47
CA ARG A 130 -5.35 -5.87 -19.40
C ARG A 130 -5.67 -7.36 -19.29
N PHE A 131 -4.74 -8.15 -18.77
CA PHE A 131 -4.92 -9.59 -18.56
C PHE A 131 -5.47 -9.91 -17.18
N PHE A 132 -4.93 -9.24 -16.16
CA PHE A 132 -5.35 -9.35 -14.77
C PHE A 132 -5.17 -7.98 -14.11
N PRO A 133 -6.13 -7.50 -13.30
CA PRO A 133 -6.10 -6.15 -12.75
C PRO A 133 -5.09 -6.03 -11.60
N PHE A 134 -3.80 -6.13 -11.91
CA PHE A 134 -2.71 -6.14 -10.92
C PHE A 134 -2.68 -4.88 -10.07
N GLN A 135 -2.99 -3.70 -10.67
CA GLN A 135 -3.01 -2.45 -9.93
C GLN A 135 -4.01 -2.46 -8.77
N LYS A 136 -5.10 -3.21 -8.91
CA LYS A 136 -6.09 -3.36 -7.83
C LYS A 136 -5.53 -4.05 -6.57
N THR A 137 -4.36 -4.69 -6.63
CA THR A 137 -3.67 -5.18 -5.42
C THR A 137 -3.62 -4.11 -4.33
N LEU A 138 -3.35 -2.85 -4.72
CA LEU A 138 -3.25 -1.72 -3.81
C LEU A 138 -4.60 -1.33 -3.18
N ASP A 139 -5.73 -1.70 -3.80
CA ASP A 139 -7.07 -1.43 -3.27
C ASP A 139 -7.27 -2.08 -1.90
N ASN A 140 -6.59 -3.20 -1.62
CA ASN A 140 -6.65 -3.87 -0.33
C ASN A 140 -6.02 -3.01 0.78
N PHE A 141 -4.88 -2.32 0.52
CA PHE A 141 -4.33 -1.35 1.46
C PHE A 141 -5.30 -0.18 1.70
N TYR A 142 -5.95 0.30 0.64
CA TYR A 142 -6.90 1.39 0.73
C TYR A 142 -8.15 0.98 1.50
N ALA A 143 -8.67 -0.23 1.27
CA ALA A 143 -9.81 -0.78 2.02
C ALA A 143 -9.50 -0.93 3.52
N LYS A 144 -8.25 -1.24 3.85
CA LYS A 144 -7.78 -1.41 5.24
C LYS A 144 -7.30 -0.10 5.90
N GLN A 145 -7.40 1.04 5.22
CA GLN A 145 -7.10 2.33 5.83
C GLN A 145 -7.95 2.58 7.07
N HIS A 146 -7.30 2.89 8.18
CA HIS A 146 -7.98 3.26 9.42
C HIS A 146 -8.71 4.60 9.31
N PRO A 147 -9.71 4.87 10.18
CA PRO A 147 -10.48 6.11 10.13
C PRO A 147 -9.66 7.38 10.28
N ASP A 148 -8.48 7.31 10.90
CA ASP A 148 -7.54 8.41 11.06
C ASP A 148 -6.58 8.61 9.90
N GLY A 149 -6.66 7.76 8.87
CA GLY A 149 -5.83 7.80 7.68
C GLY A 149 -4.63 6.86 7.69
N PHE A 150 -4.35 6.18 8.82
CA PHE A 150 -3.26 5.22 8.91
C PHE A 150 -3.46 4.01 7.97
N ILE A 151 -2.38 3.56 7.34
CA ILE A 151 -2.30 2.29 6.62
C ILE A 151 -1.06 1.54 7.14
N CYS A 152 -1.25 0.32 7.63
CA CYS A 152 -0.14 -0.50 8.07
C CYS A 152 0.70 -0.96 6.86
N ARG A 153 2.03 -0.94 7.01
CA ARG A 153 2.96 -1.34 5.93
C ARG A 153 2.87 -2.83 5.57
N GLU A 154 2.40 -3.65 6.48
CA GLU A 154 2.18 -5.08 6.29
C GLU A 154 0.84 -5.47 6.91
N ILE A 155 -0.02 -6.10 6.12
CA ILE A 155 -1.34 -6.56 6.54
C ILE A 155 -1.43 -8.07 6.28
N ARG A 156 -1.82 -8.81 7.29
CA ARG A 156 -1.93 -10.28 7.20
C ARG A 156 -3.03 -10.68 6.22
N ALA A 157 -2.95 -11.91 5.74
CA ALA A 157 -3.95 -12.49 4.85
C ALA A 157 -5.37 -12.46 5.45
N ASP A 158 -5.50 -12.49 6.79
CA ASP A 158 -6.79 -12.34 7.51
C ASP A 158 -7.25 -10.88 7.62
N GLY A 159 -6.47 -9.94 7.10
CA GLY A 159 -6.78 -8.51 7.11
C GLY A 159 -6.38 -7.79 8.40
N SER A 160 -5.73 -8.45 9.35
CA SER A 160 -5.20 -7.80 10.55
C SER A 160 -3.86 -7.10 10.28
N ASP A 161 -3.63 -5.96 10.93
CA ASP A 161 -2.33 -5.28 10.86
C ASP A 161 -1.23 -6.13 11.52
N CYS A 162 -0.06 -6.21 10.90
CA CYS A 162 1.11 -6.84 11.52
C CYS A 162 1.72 -5.99 12.63
N PHE A 163 1.54 -4.68 12.57
CA PHE A 163 2.13 -3.71 13.49
C PHE A 163 1.07 -2.75 14.01
N GLY A 164 1.08 -2.48 15.31
CA GLY A 164 0.24 -1.44 15.88
C GLY A 164 0.60 -0.06 15.35
N ARG A 165 -0.39 0.80 15.11
CA ARG A 165 -0.17 2.16 14.57
C ARG A 165 0.75 3.04 15.43
N TYR A 166 0.88 2.74 16.72
CA TYR A 166 1.79 3.43 17.65
C TYR A 166 3.23 2.94 17.58
N ASP A 167 3.47 1.81 16.89
CA ASP A 167 4.79 1.30 16.62
C ASP A 167 5.42 2.07 15.46
N PRO A 168 6.63 2.67 15.61
CA PRO A 168 7.28 3.40 14.52
C PRO A 168 7.62 2.48 13.34
N THR A 169 7.74 1.18 13.56
CA THR A 169 7.98 0.20 12.50
C THR A 169 6.73 -0.16 11.71
N SER A 170 5.55 0.35 12.09
CA SER A 170 4.27 0.10 11.39
C SER A 170 4.17 0.79 10.03
N THR A 171 5.06 1.73 9.75
CA THR A 171 5.15 2.45 8.47
C THR A 171 6.47 2.18 7.77
N GLY A 172 6.48 2.30 6.46
CA GLY A 172 7.65 2.22 5.60
C GLY A 172 7.63 3.34 4.57
N PRO A 173 8.54 3.34 3.59
CA PRO A 173 8.49 4.26 2.48
C PRO A 173 7.13 4.23 1.80
N ASN A 174 6.50 5.41 1.68
CA ASN A 174 5.18 5.53 1.04
C ASN A 174 5.33 5.54 -0.48
N LEU A 175 5.38 4.37 -1.10
CA LEU A 175 5.51 4.19 -2.54
C LEU A 175 4.16 4.12 -3.27
N LEU A 176 3.05 4.05 -2.54
CA LEU A 176 1.71 3.98 -3.13
C LEU A 176 1.43 5.12 -4.12
N PRO A 177 1.72 6.40 -3.80
CA PRO A 177 1.48 7.49 -4.75
C PRO A 177 2.32 7.35 -6.03
N TRP A 178 3.54 6.83 -5.93
CA TRP A 178 4.38 6.63 -7.10
C TRP A 178 3.85 5.52 -8.01
N SER A 179 3.42 4.39 -7.45
CA SER A 179 2.80 3.31 -8.22
C SER A 179 1.52 3.81 -8.93
N GLU A 180 0.65 4.55 -8.22
CA GLU A 180 -0.58 5.10 -8.82
C GLU A 180 -0.27 6.14 -9.91
N TRP A 181 0.74 6.97 -9.72
CA TRP A 181 1.18 7.94 -10.73
C TRP A 181 1.67 7.25 -11.99
N LEU A 182 2.47 6.19 -11.86
CA LEU A 182 2.96 5.41 -13.00
C LEU A 182 1.83 4.68 -13.74
N TYR A 183 0.82 4.21 -13.01
CA TYR A 183 -0.38 3.63 -13.61
C TYR A 183 -1.16 4.69 -14.38
N TYR A 184 -1.39 5.85 -13.76
CA TYR A 184 -2.09 6.96 -14.39
C TYR A 184 -1.38 7.45 -15.66
N THR A 185 -0.07 7.60 -15.63
CA THR A 185 0.69 8.04 -16.82
C THR A 185 0.60 7.05 -17.99
N GLN A 186 0.33 5.78 -17.72
CA GLN A 186 0.19 4.74 -18.74
C GLN A 186 -1.24 4.64 -19.29
N PHE A 187 -2.24 4.79 -18.44
CA PHE A 187 -3.63 4.47 -18.80
C PHE A 187 -4.56 5.70 -18.86
N GLY A 188 -4.19 6.81 -18.21
CA GLY A 188 -5.02 8.01 -18.14
C GLY A 188 -6.33 7.79 -17.36
N ASP A 189 -6.34 6.88 -16.36
CA ASP A 189 -7.55 6.54 -15.61
C ASP A 189 -7.85 7.59 -14.53
N ASP A 190 -8.52 8.66 -14.93
CA ASP A 190 -8.98 9.72 -14.02
C ASP A 190 -9.92 9.19 -12.93
N ASN A 191 -10.74 8.17 -13.24
CA ASN A 191 -11.66 7.59 -12.25
C ASN A 191 -10.91 6.92 -11.12
N ARG A 192 -9.85 6.16 -11.44
CA ARG A 192 -8.98 5.57 -10.43
C ARG A 192 -8.26 6.67 -9.64
N LEU A 193 -7.66 7.63 -10.32
CA LEU A 193 -6.93 8.73 -9.68
C LEU A 193 -7.83 9.48 -8.68
N ASN A 194 -9.05 9.82 -9.07
CA ASN A 194 -10.01 10.50 -8.21
C ASN A 194 -10.39 9.68 -6.96
N LYS A 195 -10.45 8.36 -7.07
CA LYS A 195 -10.74 7.47 -5.93
C LYS A 195 -9.57 7.31 -4.97
N VAL A 196 -8.35 7.17 -5.50
CA VAL A 196 -7.17 6.91 -4.67
C VAL A 196 -6.60 8.18 -4.03
N PHE A 197 -6.74 9.33 -4.67
CA PHE A 197 -6.17 10.59 -4.18
C PHE A 197 -6.60 10.94 -2.74
N PRO A 198 -7.87 10.89 -2.36
CA PRO A 198 -8.30 11.19 -0.99
C PRO A 198 -7.65 10.26 0.04
N VAL A 199 -7.53 8.97 -0.29
CA VAL A 199 -6.92 7.94 0.58
C VAL A 199 -5.43 8.21 0.79
N LEU A 200 -4.72 8.50 -0.31
CA LEU A 200 -3.29 8.82 -0.29
C LEU A 200 -3.02 10.12 0.48
N ALA A 201 -3.86 11.14 0.27
CA ALA A 201 -3.76 12.41 0.99
C ALA A 201 -3.98 12.23 2.50
N ALA A 202 -4.95 11.40 2.90
CA ALA A 202 -5.19 11.08 4.31
C ALA A 202 -4.00 10.35 4.94
N TYR A 203 -3.44 9.36 4.24
CA TYR A 203 -2.25 8.64 4.72
C TYR A 203 -1.03 9.55 4.81
N TYR A 204 -0.78 10.40 3.83
CA TYR A 204 0.29 11.40 3.88
C TYR A 204 0.16 12.35 5.08
N LYS A 205 -1.06 12.86 5.33
CA LYS A 205 -1.32 13.71 6.51
C LYS A 205 -1.04 12.96 7.81
N TRP A 206 -1.46 11.70 7.89
CA TRP A 206 -1.18 10.86 9.05
C TRP A 206 0.34 10.70 9.28
N LEU A 207 1.11 10.39 8.22
CA LEU A 207 2.57 10.29 8.29
C LEU A 207 3.20 11.60 8.75
N LYS A 208 2.78 12.72 8.16
CA LYS A 208 3.29 14.05 8.54
C LYS A 208 3.06 14.38 10.02
N LEU A 209 1.94 13.95 10.60
CA LEU A 209 1.60 14.24 11.99
C LEU A 209 2.26 13.28 12.99
N ASN A 210 2.59 12.08 12.56
CA ASN A 210 2.97 11.00 13.48
C ASN A 210 4.38 10.43 13.25
N ARG A 211 5.07 10.82 12.17
CA ARG A 211 6.38 10.28 11.77
C ARG A 211 7.45 11.32 11.41
N THR A 212 7.14 12.59 11.51
CA THR A 212 8.09 13.71 11.24
C THR A 212 8.50 14.43 12.52
#